data_be1b3a6dfa30c27bc8df2f8bbfa77475
#
_entry.id   be1b3a6dfa30c27bc8df2f8bbfa77475
#
_cell.length_a   1.000
_cell.length_b   1.000
_cell.length_c   1.000
_cell.angle_alpha   90.00
_cell.angle_beta   90.00
_cell.angle_gamma   90.00
#
_symmetry.space_group_name_H-M   'P 1'
#
loop_
_entity.id
_entity.type
_entity.pdbx_description
1 polymer ?
#
loop_
_entity_poly.entity_id
_entity_poly.type
_entity_poly.pdbx_seq_one_letter_code
_entity_poly.pdbx_strand_id
1 'polypeptide(L)'
;GGPAGDFLSQGGASSEEIMAELEAARKDDNAKAVLIRINTPGGSTGATQEIVEEMDKIKNAGKPIVISMGDTCASAGYWIASKGDYIFASPATLTGSIGVYIDYTNVEGLAGKLGVTDEKIKSGAYKDMLSMYRPMVPEERAMLQGMVNDIYNQFVQSVAEGRHMDVAKVKTFADGRIMTGREAQNLGLVDAMGNYYDALDYAGGLVNMDGDVPVHTYDGGGSLRGFLNADMQHLGTWMGKGFADAVRSSAGTSSVSVR
;
A
#
# COMPACT_ATOMS: atom_id res chain seq x y z
N GLY A 1 -2.47 -14.72 23.36
CA GLY A 1 -3.36 -14.76 22.22
C GLY A 1 -2.78 -13.89 21.13
N GLY A 2 -2.13 -14.49 20.11
CA GLY A 2 -1.64 -13.76 18.96
C GLY A 2 -2.80 -13.34 18.05
N PRO A 3 -2.70 -12.21 17.37
CA PRO A 3 -3.76 -11.74 16.49
C PRO A 3 -3.86 -12.62 15.24
N ALA A 4 -5.10 -12.94 14.85
CA ALA A 4 -5.43 -13.71 13.64
C ALA A 4 -5.06 -13.02 12.31
N GLY A 5 -4.25 -11.94 12.36
CA GLY A 5 -3.77 -11.17 11.21
C GLY A 5 -2.47 -11.69 10.59
N ASP A 6 -1.70 -12.48 11.33
CA ASP A 6 -0.32 -12.83 10.94
C ASP A 6 -0.20 -13.92 9.86
N PHE A 7 -1.29 -14.59 9.52
CA PHE A 7 -1.24 -15.68 8.53
C PHE A 7 -1.26 -15.20 7.06
N LEU A 8 -1.56 -13.93 6.81
CA LEU A 8 -1.62 -13.34 5.47
C LEU A 8 -0.46 -12.38 5.18
N SER A 9 0.41 -12.10 6.13
CA SER A 9 1.57 -11.20 5.99
C SER A 9 2.90 -11.92 5.74
N GLN A 10 2.89 -13.19 5.34
CA GLN A 10 4.13 -13.88 4.97
C GLN A 10 4.70 -13.29 3.69
N GLY A 11 5.54 -12.26 3.82
CA GLY A 11 6.37 -11.75 2.74
C GLY A 11 6.46 -10.23 2.56
N GLY A 12 5.82 -9.42 3.40
CA GLY A 12 5.96 -7.96 3.37
C GLY A 12 6.89 -7.45 4.49
N ALA A 13 7.66 -6.39 4.24
CA ALA A 13 8.40 -5.70 5.28
C ALA A 13 7.44 -5.06 6.30
N SER A 14 7.78 -5.11 7.59
CA SER A 14 7.01 -4.42 8.63
C SER A 14 7.32 -2.91 8.61
N SER A 15 6.42 -2.09 9.16
CA SER A 15 6.70 -0.65 9.29
C SER A 15 7.91 -0.39 10.16
N GLU A 16 8.11 -1.18 11.22
CA GLU A 16 9.25 -1.08 12.12
C GLU A 16 10.57 -1.34 11.40
N GLU A 17 10.63 -2.35 10.52
CA GLU A 17 11.82 -2.64 9.71
C GLU A 17 12.10 -1.47 8.75
N ILE A 18 11.10 -1.02 8.00
CA ILE A 18 11.26 0.10 7.05
C ILE A 18 11.68 1.38 7.78
N MET A 19 11.08 1.70 8.92
CA MET A 19 11.46 2.87 9.72
C MET A 19 12.90 2.77 10.22
N ALA A 20 13.35 1.59 10.66
CA ALA A 20 14.73 1.38 11.09
C ALA A 20 15.73 1.58 9.93
N GLU A 21 15.41 1.11 8.73
CA GLU A 21 16.21 1.29 7.53
C GLU A 21 16.28 2.79 7.13
N LEU A 22 15.14 3.48 7.15
CA LEU A 22 15.07 4.92 6.87
C LEU A 22 15.84 5.73 7.91
N GLU A 23 15.74 5.37 9.20
CA GLU A 23 16.51 6.01 10.27
C GLU A 23 18.02 5.78 10.08
N ALA A 24 18.44 4.57 9.71
CA ALA A 24 19.83 4.24 9.42
C ALA A 24 20.35 5.08 8.25
N ALA A 25 19.59 5.15 7.14
CA ALA A 25 19.93 6.00 5.98
C ALA A 25 20.01 7.49 6.35
N ARG A 26 19.11 7.95 7.22
CA ARG A 26 19.12 9.34 7.70
C ARG A 26 20.38 9.66 8.51
N LYS A 27 20.83 8.74 9.37
CA LYS A 27 21.97 8.91 10.27
C LYS A 27 23.33 8.67 9.61
N ASP A 28 23.36 8.01 8.45
CA ASP A 28 24.61 7.74 7.75
C ASP A 28 25.10 8.98 7.01
N ASP A 29 26.17 9.59 7.46
CA ASP A 29 26.76 10.78 6.85
C ASP A 29 27.28 10.54 5.41
N ASN A 30 27.51 9.29 5.02
CA ASN A 30 27.93 8.93 3.67
C ASN A 30 26.77 8.88 2.69
N ALA A 31 25.57 8.57 3.15
CA ALA A 31 24.36 8.60 2.34
C ALA A 31 23.97 10.05 2.01
N LYS A 32 24.08 10.45 0.76
CA LYS A 32 23.76 11.82 0.29
C LYS A 32 22.37 11.96 -0.30
N ALA A 33 21.84 10.88 -0.86
CA ALA A 33 20.46 10.72 -1.33
C ALA A 33 19.90 9.38 -0.89
N VAL A 34 18.57 9.23 -0.89
CA VAL A 34 17.90 7.97 -0.58
C VAL A 34 17.07 7.55 -1.80
N LEU A 35 17.29 6.33 -2.28
CA LEU A 35 16.47 5.71 -3.32
C LEU A 35 15.59 4.63 -2.67
N ILE A 36 14.27 4.81 -2.78
CA ILE A 36 13.31 3.84 -2.24
C ILE A 36 12.67 3.09 -3.40
N ARG A 37 12.87 1.77 -3.45
CA ARG A 37 12.17 0.88 -4.37
C ARG A 37 10.87 0.40 -3.73
N ILE A 38 9.72 0.68 -4.36
CA ILE A 38 8.40 0.31 -3.85
C ILE A 38 7.73 -0.67 -4.79
N ASN A 39 7.37 -1.84 -4.26
CA ASN A 39 6.59 -2.84 -4.99
C ASN A 39 5.55 -3.45 -4.04
N THR A 40 4.34 -2.86 -4.00
CA THR A 40 3.27 -3.25 -3.09
C THR A 40 1.90 -2.84 -3.61
N PRO A 41 0.85 -3.64 -3.40
CA PRO A 41 -0.52 -3.24 -3.71
C PRO A 41 -1.12 -2.29 -2.66
N GLY A 42 -0.44 -2.09 -1.52
CA GLY A 42 -0.92 -1.26 -0.42
C GLY A 42 -0.77 -1.95 0.94
N GLY A 43 -1.41 -1.39 1.96
CA GLY A 43 -1.28 -1.91 3.32
C GLY A 43 -1.97 -1.03 4.36
N SER A 44 -1.51 -1.15 5.61
CA SER A 44 -2.04 -0.41 6.76
C SER A 44 -1.78 1.09 6.66
N THR A 45 -2.81 1.88 6.94
CA THR A 45 -2.72 3.35 6.89
C THR A 45 -1.87 3.92 8.03
N GLY A 46 -1.93 3.34 9.23
CA GLY A 46 -1.09 3.76 10.36
C GLY A 46 0.39 3.53 10.05
N ALA A 47 0.76 2.33 9.61
CA ALA A 47 2.12 2.02 9.18
C ALA A 47 2.63 2.96 8.06
N THR A 48 1.75 3.30 7.12
CA THR A 48 2.07 4.25 6.04
C THR A 48 2.43 5.64 6.58
N GLN A 49 1.69 6.13 7.56
CA GLN A 49 1.96 7.43 8.18
C GLN A 49 3.30 7.44 8.93
N GLU A 50 3.61 6.39 9.67
CA GLU A 50 4.90 6.26 10.36
C GLU A 50 6.08 6.29 9.36
N ILE A 51 5.97 5.58 8.24
CA ILE A 51 6.98 5.58 7.18
C ILE A 51 7.13 6.98 6.57
N VAL A 52 6.02 7.63 6.28
CA VAL A 52 6.01 9.00 5.72
C VAL A 52 6.67 10.00 6.67
N GLU A 53 6.43 9.89 7.98
CA GLU A 53 7.10 10.74 8.96
C GLU A 53 8.63 10.55 8.97
N GLU A 54 9.12 9.32 8.84
CA GLU A 54 10.57 9.08 8.73
C GLU A 54 11.14 9.62 7.41
N MET A 55 10.41 9.53 6.29
CA MET A 55 10.81 10.16 5.04
C MET A 55 10.90 11.69 5.17
N ASP A 56 9.95 12.33 5.83
CA ASP A 56 9.99 13.78 6.08
C ASP A 56 11.23 14.16 6.94
N LYS A 57 11.62 13.32 7.92
CA LYS A 57 12.87 13.53 8.70
C LYS A 57 14.13 13.42 7.83
N ILE A 58 14.16 12.52 6.84
CA ILE A 58 15.27 12.40 5.88
C ILE A 58 15.37 13.67 5.03
N LYS A 59 14.25 14.16 4.49
CA LYS A 59 14.20 15.39 3.69
C LYS A 59 14.63 16.60 4.53
N ASN A 60 14.19 16.70 5.78
CA ASN A 60 14.61 17.74 6.71
C ASN A 60 16.11 17.68 7.06
N ALA A 61 16.74 16.51 6.95
CA ALA A 61 18.19 16.35 7.05
C ALA A 61 18.95 16.73 5.76
N GLY A 62 18.23 17.22 4.73
CA GLY A 62 18.81 17.67 3.46
C GLY A 62 19.14 16.56 2.48
N LYS A 63 18.62 15.36 2.67
CA LYS A 63 18.83 14.22 1.75
C LYS A 63 17.61 14.07 0.84
N PRO A 64 17.75 14.24 -0.48
CA PRO A 64 16.64 14.02 -1.41
C PRO A 64 16.25 12.55 -1.44
N ILE A 65 14.94 12.32 -1.65
CA ILE A 65 14.35 10.98 -1.76
C ILE A 65 13.84 10.77 -3.17
N VAL A 66 14.40 9.78 -3.86
CA VAL A 66 13.92 9.34 -5.17
C VAL A 66 13.14 8.02 -5.01
N ILE A 67 12.01 7.94 -5.68
CA ILE A 67 11.17 6.73 -5.69
C ILE A 67 11.34 6.01 -7.01
N SER A 68 11.52 4.69 -6.94
CA SER A 68 11.43 3.80 -8.09
C SER A 68 10.28 2.81 -7.88
N MET A 69 9.21 2.93 -8.65
CA MET A 69 8.08 2.02 -8.57
C MET A 69 8.39 0.69 -9.26
N GLY A 70 7.97 -0.43 -8.64
CA GLY A 70 8.00 -1.78 -9.21
C GLY A 70 6.83 -2.04 -10.16
N ASP A 71 6.42 -3.30 -10.22
CA ASP A 71 5.24 -3.70 -11.00
C ASP A 71 3.98 -3.08 -10.44
N THR A 72 3.91 -2.96 -9.11
CA THR A 72 2.77 -2.38 -8.41
C THR A 72 3.26 -1.40 -7.34
N CYS A 73 2.68 -0.19 -7.32
CA CYS A 73 2.90 0.80 -6.28
C CYS A 73 1.57 1.54 -6.07
N ALA A 74 0.64 0.92 -5.34
CA ALA A 74 -0.75 1.35 -5.27
C ALA A 74 -1.21 1.56 -3.83
N SER A 75 -2.28 2.34 -3.63
CA SER A 75 -2.89 2.60 -2.32
C SER A 75 -1.84 3.12 -1.33
N ALA A 76 -1.63 2.47 -0.18
CA ALA A 76 -0.58 2.83 0.79
C ALA A 76 0.81 2.97 0.15
N GLY A 77 1.14 2.13 -0.86
CA GLY A 77 2.39 2.26 -1.63
C GLY A 77 2.48 3.58 -2.37
N TYR A 78 1.40 4.04 -2.99
CA TYR A 78 1.37 5.34 -3.63
C TYR A 78 1.36 6.50 -2.61
N TRP A 79 0.73 6.33 -1.47
CA TRP A 79 0.79 7.31 -0.38
C TRP A 79 2.24 7.59 0.03
N ILE A 80 3.03 6.53 0.27
CA ILE A 80 4.47 6.64 0.54
C ILE A 80 5.19 7.27 -0.64
N ALA A 81 4.97 6.77 -1.87
CA ALA A 81 5.64 7.26 -3.07
C ALA A 81 5.40 8.75 -3.30
N SER A 82 4.19 9.25 -3.01
CA SER A 82 3.81 10.65 -3.22
C SER A 82 4.65 11.64 -2.41
N LYS A 83 5.34 11.19 -1.36
CA LYS A 83 6.21 12.03 -0.51
C LYS A 83 7.66 12.05 -0.98
N GLY A 84 8.04 11.27 -2.00
CA GLY A 84 9.34 11.39 -2.67
C GLY A 84 9.49 12.71 -3.42
N ASP A 85 10.73 13.16 -3.55
CA ASP A 85 11.06 14.39 -4.30
C ASP A 85 10.98 14.16 -5.82
N TYR A 86 11.20 12.92 -6.27
CA TYR A 86 11.06 12.51 -7.66
C TYR A 86 10.65 11.06 -7.77
N ILE A 87 9.74 10.75 -8.69
CA ILE A 87 9.10 9.44 -8.81
C ILE A 87 9.27 8.89 -10.22
N PHE A 88 9.93 7.72 -10.31
CA PHE A 88 10.05 6.92 -11.53
C PHE A 88 9.06 5.74 -11.52
N ALA A 89 8.48 5.47 -12.66
CA ALA A 89 7.67 4.27 -12.90
C ALA A 89 7.91 3.71 -14.30
N SER A 90 7.67 2.42 -14.48
CA SER A 90 7.54 1.86 -15.82
C SER A 90 6.18 2.22 -16.41
N PRO A 91 6.03 2.32 -17.75
CA PRO A 91 4.73 2.64 -18.37
C PRO A 91 3.59 1.70 -17.95
N ALA A 92 3.92 0.44 -17.66
CA ALA A 92 2.98 -0.63 -17.27
C ALA A 92 2.85 -0.81 -15.75
N THR A 93 3.57 -0.07 -14.93
CA THR A 93 3.41 -0.09 -13.46
C THR A 93 1.95 0.14 -13.09
N LEU A 94 1.39 -0.69 -12.20
CA LEU A 94 0.07 -0.46 -11.63
C LEU A 94 0.19 0.45 -10.41
N THR A 95 -0.50 1.59 -10.44
CA THR A 95 -0.42 2.59 -9.36
C THR A 95 -1.76 3.27 -9.11
N GLY A 96 -1.76 4.37 -8.36
CA GLY A 96 -2.99 5.05 -7.96
C GLY A 96 -3.67 4.32 -6.80
N SER A 97 -4.90 3.85 -6.98
CA SER A 97 -5.72 3.28 -5.91
C SER A 97 -5.79 4.23 -4.69
N ILE A 98 -5.91 5.54 -4.97
CA ILE A 98 -6.04 6.57 -3.93
C ILE A 98 -7.45 6.48 -3.37
N GLY A 99 -7.58 5.69 -2.33
CA GLY A 99 -8.87 5.37 -1.72
C GLY A 99 -8.71 4.54 -0.45
N VAL A 100 -9.80 4.44 0.30
CA VAL A 100 -9.85 3.70 1.57
C VAL A 100 -11.16 2.93 1.61
N TYR A 101 -11.12 1.70 2.08
CA TYR A 101 -12.31 0.91 2.31
C TYR A 101 -12.19 0.06 3.58
N ILE A 102 -13.32 -0.34 4.10
CA ILE A 102 -13.44 -1.32 5.19
C ILE A 102 -14.33 -2.45 4.70
N ASP A 103 -13.79 -3.67 4.70
CA ASP A 103 -14.57 -4.86 4.33
C ASP A 103 -15.53 -5.26 5.44
N TYR A 104 -16.76 -5.59 5.04
CA TYR A 104 -17.76 -6.19 5.89
C TYR A 104 -18.46 -7.33 5.16
N THR A 105 -18.30 -8.54 5.67
CA THR A 105 -18.98 -9.73 5.18
C THR A 105 -20.04 -10.17 6.17
N ASN A 106 -21.28 -10.42 5.72
CA ASN A 106 -22.35 -10.95 6.54
C ASN A 106 -22.65 -12.40 6.12
N VAL A 107 -22.52 -13.33 7.05
CA VAL A 107 -22.80 -14.76 6.86
C VAL A 107 -23.97 -15.25 7.74
N GLU A 108 -24.73 -14.36 8.38
CA GLU A 108 -25.83 -14.70 9.29
C GLU A 108 -26.82 -15.70 8.66
N GLY A 109 -27.25 -15.42 7.42
CA GLY A 109 -28.18 -16.30 6.73
C GLY A 109 -27.63 -17.69 6.42
N LEU A 110 -26.31 -17.81 6.18
CA LEU A 110 -25.65 -19.10 6.01
C LEU A 110 -25.52 -19.84 7.33
N ALA A 111 -25.08 -19.14 8.38
CA ALA A 111 -24.96 -19.70 9.74
C ALA A 111 -26.31 -20.26 10.24
N GLY A 112 -27.40 -19.50 10.04
CA GLY A 112 -28.76 -19.96 10.41
C GLY A 112 -29.19 -21.23 9.67
N LYS A 113 -28.84 -21.37 8.37
CA LYS A 113 -29.12 -22.60 7.60
C LYS A 113 -28.35 -23.82 8.13
N LEU A 114 -27.18 -23.59 8.74
CA LEU A 114 -26.34 -24.65 9.32
C LEU A 114 -26.64 -24.89 10.80
N GLY A 115 -27.61 -24.19 11.37
CA GLY A 115 -27.95 -24.30 12.79
C GLY A 115 -26.91 -23.68 13.73
N VAL A 116 -26.04 -22.78 13.20
CA VAL A 116 -25.03 -22.06 13.98
C VAL A 116 -25.64 -20.77 14.51
N THR A 117 -25.57 -20.57 15.82
CA THR A 117 -25.93 -19.31 16.48
C THR A 117 -24.70 -18.62 17.05
N ASP A 118 -24.64 -17.31 16.93
CA ASP A 118 -23.59 -16.47 17.53
C ASP A 118 -24.23 -15.61 18.62
N GLU A 119 -23.79 -15.77 19.84
CA GLU A 119 -24.24 -15.00 20.99
C GLU A 119 -23.06 -14.23 21.59
N LYS A 120 -23.24 -12.93 21.79
CA LYS A 120 -22.21 -12.05 22.35
C LYS A 120 -22.69 -11.35 23.61
N ILE A 121 -21.97 -11.59 24.71
CA ILE A 121 -22.11 -10.80 25.94
C ILE A 121 -21.12 -9.63 25.81
N LYS A 122 -21.61 -8.39 25.70
CA LYS A 122 -20.81 -7.23 25.38
C LYS A 122 -21.06 -6.06 26.34
N SER A 123 -20.03 -5.29 26.62
CA SER A 123 -20.07 -4.12 27.51
C SER A 123 -20.68 -2.88 26.89
N GLY A 124 -20.87 -2.85 25.57
CA GLY A 124 -21.40 -1.68 24.85
C GLY A 124 -21.99 -2.06 23.49
N ALA A 125 -22.90 -1.21 23.01
CA ALA A 125 -23.67 -1.48 21.78
C ALA A 125 -22.79 -1.75 20.57
N TYR A 126 -21.67 -1.03 20.43
CA TYR A 126 -20.79 -1.08 19.26
C TYR A 126 -19.58 -2.02 19.40
N LYS A 127 -19.47 -2.79 20.51
CA LYS A 127 -18.30 -3.64 20.75
C LYS A 127 -18.14 -4.78 19.74
N ASP A 128 -19.22 -5.17 19.10
CA ASP A 128 -19.27 -6.20 18.04
C ASP A 128 -19.54 -5.62 16.66
N MET A 129 -19.24 -4.34 16.45
CA MET A 129 -19.26 -3.71 15.16
C MET A 129 -18.38 -4.52 14.18
N LEU A 130 -18.82 -4.69 12.92
CA LEU A 130 -18.23 -5.60 11.94
C LEU A 130 -18.42 -7.09 12.24
N SER A 131 -19.31 -7.50 13.19
CA SER A 131 -19.66 -8.91 13.34
C SER A 131 -20.23 -9.47 12.03
N MET A 132 -19.66 -10.58 11.57
CA MET A 132 -20.13 -11.26 10.36
C MET A 132 -21.46 -12.02 10.55
N TYR A 133 -21.91 -12.16 11.81
CA TYR A 133 -23.10 -12.95 12.18
C TYR A 133 -24.35 -12.11 12.43
N ARG A 134 -24.34 -10.83 12.13
CA ARG A 134 -25.51 -9.95 12.18
C ARG A 134 -25.42 -8.83 11.16
N PRO A 135 -26.54 -8.22 10.75
CA PRO A 135 -26.53 -7.01 9.93
C PRO A 135 -25.84 -5.85 10.68
N MET A 136 -25.17 -5.01 9.91
CA MET A 136 -24.65 -3.74 10.39
C MET A 136 -25.82 -2.75 10.51
N VAL A 137 -25.95 -2.11 11.67
CA VAL A 137 -26.95 -1.07 11.87
C VAL A 137 -26.54 0.26 11.24
N PRO A 138 -27.49 1.16 10.90
CA PRO A 138 -27.19 2.42 10.23
C PRO A 138 -26.18 3.28 10.96
N GLU A 139 -26.22 3.32 12.30
CA GLU A 139 -25.32 4.09 13.16
C GLU A 139 -23.87 3.58 13.05
N GLU A 140 -23.67 2.26 13.05
CA GLU A 140 -22.34 1.64 12.85
C GLU A 140 -21.80 1.97 11.47
N ARG A 141 -22.65 1.88 10.44
CA ARG A 141 -22.28 2.25 9.06
C ARG A 141 -21.84 3.72 8.98
N ALA A 142 -22.56 4.62 9.63
CA ALA A 142 -22.23 6.03 9.65
C ALA A 142 -20.88 6.29 10.33
N MET A 143 -20.60 5.61 11.45
CA MET A 143 -19.31 5.70 12.15
C MET A 143 -18.16 5.21 11.27
N LEU A 144 -18.31 4.02 10.65
CA LEU A 144 -17.27 3.46 9.77
C LEU A 144 -17.06 4.32 8.53
N GLN A 145 -18.14 4.85 7.93
CA GLN A 145 -18.02 5.78 6.81
C GLN A 145 -17.30 7.07 7.21
N GLY A 146 -17.53 7.56 8.42
CA GLY A 146 -16.79 8.70 8.98
C GLY A 146 -15.30 8.43 9.06
N MET A 147 -14.90 7.26 9.57
CA MET A 147 -13.48 6.83 9.62
C MET A 147 -12.85 6.71 8.21
N VAL A 148 -13.57 6.07 7.28
CA VAL A 148 -13.13 5.96 5.88
C VAL A 148 -12.92 7.33 5.25
N ASN A 149 -13.85 8.25 5.45
CA ASN A 149 -13.77 9.61 4.90
C ASN A 149 -12.61 10.39 5.52
N ASP A 150 -12.37 10.24 6.82
CA ASP A 150 -11.27 10.91 7.50
C ASP A 150 -9.92 10.44 6.97
N ILE A 151 -9.68 9.12 6.94
CA ILE A 151 -8.44 8.53 6.41
C ILE A 151 -8.26 8.89 4.93
N TYR A 152 -9.34 8.84 4.13
CA TYR A 152 -9.32 9.24 2.72
C TYR A 152 -8.87 10.69 2.55
N ASN A 153 -9.40 11.61 3.37
CA ASN A 153 -9.01 13.02 3.30
C ASN A 153 -7.54 13.22 3.68
N GLN A 154 -7.03 12.48 4.66
CA GLN A 154 -5.60 12.49 5.02
C GLN A 154 -4.74 12.00 3.85
N PHE A 155 -5.14 10.92 3.18
CA PHE A 155 -4.42 10.42 2.00
C PHE A 155 -4.41 11.46 0.87
N VAL A 156 -5.57 12.01 0.51
CA VAL A 156 -5.69 13.05 -0.52
C VAL A 156 -4.83 14.28 -0.19
N GLN A 157 -4.83 14.70 1.07
CA GLN A 157 -4.01 15.83 1.53
C GLN A 157 -2.51 15.52 1.37
N SER A 158 -2.07 14.33 1.78
CA SER A 158 -0.67 13.91 1.64
C SER A 158 -0.21 13.88 0.18
N VAL A 159 -1.06 13.38 -0.73
CA VAL A 159 -0.79 13.40 -2.17
C VAL A 159 -0.72 14.85 -2.69
N ALA A 160 -1.66 15.70 -2.29
CA ALA A 160 -1.70 17.10 -2.70
C ALA A 160 -0.41 17.83 -2.30
N GLU A 161 0.03 17.63 -1.06
CA GLU A 161 1.30 18.19 -0.55
C GLU A 161 2.51 17.64 -1.30
N GLY A 162 2.65 16.32 -1.39
CA GLY A 162 3.82 15.69 -1.97
C GLY A 162 3.94 15.92 -3.48
N ARG A 163 2.80 16.09 -4.18
CA ARG A 163 2.77 16.35 -5.62
C ARG A 163 2.53 17.83 -5.98
N HIS A 164 2.51 18.73 -4.99
CA HIS A 164 2.28 20.16 -5.17
C HIS A 164 1.01 20.47 -5.98
N MET A 165 -0.08 19.78 -5.65
CA MET A 165 -1.37 19.89 -6.32
C MET A 165 -2.44 20.45 -5.39
N ASP A 166 -3.45 21.10 -5.96
CA ASP A 166 -4.65 21.42 -5.21
C ASP A 166 -5.40 20.15 -4.83
N VAL A 167 -5.90 20.10 -3.58
CA VAL A 167 -6.73 19.00 -3.06
C VAL A 167 -7.93 18.72 -3.99
N ALA A 168 -8.55 19.77 -4.54
CA ALA A 168 -9.66 19.63 -5.47
C ALA A 168 -9.23 18.90 -6.75
N LYS A 169 -8.02 19.16 -7.27
CA LYS A 169 -7.47 18.45 -8.43
C LYS A 169 -7.23 16.98 -8.10
N VAL A 170 -6.61 16.68 -6.95
CA VAL A 170 -6.39 15.29 -6.53
C VAL A 170 -7.71 14.52 -6.45
N LYS A 171 -8.76 15.12 -5.88
CA LYS A 171 -10.09 14.50 -5.78
C LYS A 171 -10.73 14.14 -7.12
N THR A 172 -10.31 14.71 -8.24
CA THR A 172 -10.86 14.36 -9.55
C THR A 172 -10.48 12.97 -10.04
N PHE A 173 -9.41 12.40 -9.51
CA PHE A 173 -8.93 11.05 -9.86
C PHE A 173 -8.71 10.14 -8.64
N ALA A 174 -8.88 10.66 -7.42
CA ALA A 174 -8.73 9.90 -6.17
C ALA A 174 -10.03 9.19 -5.78
N ASP A 175 -10.57 8.38 -6.67
CA ASP A 175 -11.80 7.61 -6.47
C ASP A 175 -11.55 6.12 -6.21
N GLY A 176 -10.29 5.76 -5.92
CA GLY A 176 -9.86 4.39 -5.68
C GLY A 176 -9.47 3.63 -6.95
N ARG A 177 -9.53 4.26 -8.13
CA ARG A 177 -9.14 3.60 -9.37
C ARG A 177 -7.66 3.27 -9.43
N ILE A 178 -7.34 2.12 -10.02
CA ILE A 178 -5.98 1.78 -10.43
C ILE A 178 -5.74 2.40 -11.80
N MET A 179 -4.51 2.82 -12.04
CA MET A 179 -4.06 3.38 -13.31
C MET A 179 -2.67 2.86 -13.67
N THR A 180 -2.30 2.99 -14.94
CA THR A 180 -0.96 2.68 -15.39
C THR A 180 0.02 3.78 -15.02
N GLY A 181 1.34 3.46 -14.96
CA GLY A 181 2.38 4.47 -14.73
C GLY A 181 2.30 5.61 -15.73
N ARG A 182 1.96 5.31 -17.00
CA ARG A 182 1.78 6.33 -18.05
C ARG A 182 0.60 7.27 -17.75
N GLU A 183 -0.53 6.73 -17.32
CA GLU A 183 -1.67 7.55 -16.91
C GLU A 183 -1.34 8.40 -15.68
N ALA A 184 -0.65 7.82 -14.70
CA ALA A 184 -0.20 8.52 -13.52
C ALA A 184 0.77 9.67 -13.87
N GLN A 185 1.67 9.49 -14.85
CA GLN A 185 2.52 10.56 -15.34
C GLN A 185 1.70 11.70 -15.99
N ASN A 186 0.72 11.37 -16.81
CA ASN A 186 -0.15 12.37 -17.44
C ASN A 186 -0.94 13.19 -16.41
N LEU A 187 -1.24 12.62 -15.26
CA LEU A 187 -1.90 13.29 -14.14
C LEU A 187 -0.93 14.07 -13.23
N GLY A 188 0.38 13.91 -13.42
CA GLY A 188 1.42 14.49 -12.57
C GLY A 188 1.69 13.72 -11.28
N LEU A 189 1.24 12.48 -11.20
CA LEU A 189 1.46 11.58 -10.07
C LEU A 189 2.80 10.85 -10.13
N VAL A 190 3.43 10.82 -11.31
CA VAL A 190 4.76 10.26 -11.61
C VAL A 190 5.52 11.30 -12.41
N ASP A 191 6.81 11.46 -12.14
CA ASP A 191 7.64 12.49 -12.78
C ASP A 191 8.25 12.00 -14.09
N ALA A 192 8.79 10.77 -14.10
CA ALA A 192 9.42 10.21 -15.29
C ALA A 192 9.11 8.73 -15.48
N MET A 193 9.12 8.31 -16.76
CA MET A 193 9.21 6.89 -17.10
C MET A 193 10.66 6.43 -17.01
N GLY A 194 10.89 5.32 -16.31
CA GLY A 194 12.22 4.75 -16.16
C GLY A 194 12.20 3.55 -15.22
N ASN A 195 13.32 2.84 -15.19
CA ASN A 195 13.54 1.68 -14.33
C ASN A 195 14.34 2.07 -13.06
N TYR A 196 14.80 1.07 -12.32
CA TYR A 196 15.60 1.28 -11.11
C TYR A 196 16.90 2.03 -11.37
N TYR A 197 17.58 1.72 -12.47
CA TYR A 197 18.89 2.34 -12.80
C TYR A 197 18.72 3.79 -13.22
N ASP A 198 17.67 4.12 -13.98
CA ASP A 198 17.34 5.51 -14.32
C ASP A 198 17.08 6.34 -13.04
N ALA A 199 16.41 5.76 -12.07
CA ALA A 199 16.16 6.41 -10.77
C ALA A 199 17.46 6.55 -9.94
N LEU A 200 18.36 5.57 -10.01
CA LEU A 200 19.65 5.60 -9.33
C LEU A 200 20.55 6.68 -9.91
N ASP A 201 20.67 6.74 -11.24
CA ASP A 201 21.46 7.76 -11.93
C ASP A 201 20.94 9.17 -11.62
N TYR A 202 19.61 9.33 -11.62
CA TYR A 202 18.98 10.59 -11.24
C TYR A 202 19.30 10.98 -9.78
N ALA A 203 19.21 10.01 -8.84
CA ALA A 203 19.55 10.26 -7.44
C ALA A 203 21.02 10.67 -7.27
N GLY A 204 21.94 10.04 -8.01
CA GLY A 204 23.34 10.43 -8.08
C GLY A 204 23.53 11.86 -8.58
N GLY A 205 22.85 12.22 -9.67
CA GLY A 205 22.89 13.56 -10.25
C GLY A 205 22.41 14.64 -9.28
N LEU A 206 21.42 14.38 -8.44
CA LEU A 206 20.95 15.34 -7.42
C LEU A 206 22.02 15.72 -6.39
N VAL A 207 23.03 14.86 -6.22
CA VAL A 207 24.10 15.04 -5.22
C VAL A 207 25.49 15.20 -5.88
N ASN A 208 25.49 15.57 -7.18
CA ASN A 208 26.69 15.78 -7.98
C ASN A 208 27.63 14.56 -8.08
N MET A 209 27.05 13.36 -8.13
CA MET A 209 27.76 12.12 -8.43
C MET A 209 27.47 11.72 -9.88
N ASP A 210 28.51 11.70 -10.72
CA ASP A 210 28.46 11.26 -12.11
C ASP A 210 29.11 9.87 -12.26
N GLY A 211 28.55 9.00 -13.10
CA GLY A 211 29.08 7.67 -13.39
C GLY A 211 28.57 6.61 -12.43
N ASP A 212 29.43 5.66 -12.03
CA ASP A 212 29.05 4.57 -11.13
C ASP A 212 28.70 5.12 -9.73
N VAL A 213 27.41 5.24 -9.46
CA VAL A 213 26.89 5.71 -8.16
C VAL A 213 27.07 4.58 -7.13
N PRO A 214 27.88 4.78 -6.07
CA PRO A 214 28.03 3.77 -5.02
C PRO A 214 26.70 3.64 -4.24
N VAL A 215 26.22 2.41 -4.11
CA VAL A 215 24.96 2.11 -3.43
C VAL A 215 25.24 1.36 -2.14
N HIS A 216 24.70 1.85 -1.04
CA HIS A 216 24.59 1.11 0.21
C HIS A 216 23.13 0.73 0.45
N THR A 217 22.86 -0.57 0.61
CA THR A 217 21.51 -1.07 0.85
C THR A 217 21.28 -1.27 2.33
N TYR A 218 20.20 -0.70 2.84
CA TYR A 218 19.73 -0.86 4.21
C TYR A 218 18.63 -1.92 4.24
N ASP A 219 18.97 -3.17 3.96
CA ASP A 219 18.03 -4.28 4.08
C ASP A 219 18.23 -5.00 5.40
N GLY A 220 17.20 -5.16 6.18
CA GLY A 220 17.22 -5.83 7.49
C GLY A 220 17.56 -7.32 7.43
N GLY A 221 18.41 -7.72 6.47
CA GLY A 221 18.86 -9.10 6.26
C GLY A 221 18.04 -9.92 5.27
N GLY A 222 17.09 -9.29 4.58
CA GLY A 222 16.36 -9.87 3.45
C GLY A 222 17.11 -9.65 2.15
N SER A 223 17.94 -10.62 1.73
CA SER A 223 18.72 -10.56 0.49
C SER A 223 17.86 -10.16 -0.73
N LEU A 224 18.47 -9.49 -1.72
CA LEU A 224 17.95 -9.24 -3.09
C LEU A 224 17.22 -10.46 -3.71
N ARG A 225 17.47 -11.66 -3.21
CA ARG A 225 16.79 -12.91 -3.56
C ARG A 225 15.36 -13.01 -3.03
N GLY A 226 15.04 -12.41 -1.87
CA GLY A 226 13.66 -12.31 -1.36
C GLY A 226 12.82 -11.36 -2.22
N PHE A 227 13.44 -10.32 -2.73
CA PHE A 227 12.85 -9.31 -3.60
C PHE A 227 12.35 -9.89 -4.96
N LEU A 228 13.06 -10.83 -5.55
CA LEU A 228 12.67 -11.43 -6.84
C LEU A 228 11.63 -12.53 -6.72
N ASN A 229 11.44 -13.13 -5.55
CA ASN A 229 10.54 -14.28 -5.36
C ASN A 229 9.16 -13.93 -4.77
N ALA A 230 8.98 -12.75 -4.18
CA ALA A 230 7.71 -12.34 -3.57
C ALA A 230 6.66 -11.89 -4.62
N ASP A 231 7.08 -11.53 -5.83
CA ASP A 231 6.27 -10.75 -6.76
C ASP A 231 5.19 -11.51 -7.54
N MET A 232 5.41 -12.82 -7.80
CA MET A 232 4.49 -13.55 -8.70
C MET A 232 3.27 -14.14 -8.01
N GLN A 233 3.31 -14.37 -6.70
CA GLN A 233 2.19 -15.01 -5.98
C GLN A 233 1.12 -14.01 -5.50
N HIS A 234 1.49 -12.75 -5.24
CA HIS A 234 0.57 -11.76 -4.68
C HIS A 234 -0.28 -11.03 -5.73
N LEU A 235 0.23 -10.76 -6.92
CA LEU A 235 -0.58 -10.17 -7.99
C LEU A 235 -1.70 -11.12 -8.43
N GLY A 236 -1.41 -12.43 -8.49
CA GLY A 236 -2.40 -13.48 -8.77
C GLY A 236 -3.48 -13.61 -7.69
N THR A 237 -3.14 -13.40 -6.42
CA THR A 237 -4.11 -13.48 -5.32
C THR A 237 -4.98 -12.23 -5.18
N TRP A 238 -4.47 -11.05 -5.48
CA TRP A 238 -5.25 -9.81 -5.39
C TRP A 238 -6.20 -9.64 -6.58
N MET A 239 -5.74 -9.87 -7.80
CA MET A 239 -6.60 -9.92 -8.99
C MET A 239 -7.45 -11.20 -9.05
N GLY A 240 -6.90 -12.33 -8.55
CA GLY A 240 -7.57 -13.63 -8.56
C GLY A 240 -8.63 -13.80 -7.47
N LYS A 241 -8.53 -13.16 -6.30
CA LYS A 241 -9.59 -13.25 -5.28
C LYS A 241 -10.87 -12.55 -5.75
N GLY A 242 -10.78 -11.33 -6.27
CA GLY A 242 -11.96 -10.65 -6.81
C GLY A 242 -12.58 -11.39 -7.99
N PHE A 243 -11.78 -12.03 -8.85
CA PHE A 243 -12.25 -12.79 -10.01
C PHE A 243 -12.64 -14.23 -9.64
N ALA A 244 -11.91 -14.90 -8.75
CA ALA A 244 -12.22 -16.27 -8.31
C ALA A 244 -13.45 -16.34 -7.39
N ASP A 245 -13.69 -15.32 -6.58
CA ASP A 245 -14.91 -15.22 -5.77
C ASP A 245 -16.12 -14.91 -6.64
N ALA A 246 -15.97 -14.11 -7.70
CA ALA A 246 -17.01 -13.89 -8.71
C ALA A 246 -17.30 -15.16 -9.54
N VAL A 247 -16.28 -15.97 -9.87
CA VAL A 247 -16.44 -17.22 -10.65
C VAL A 247 -16.88 -18.38 -9.77
N ARG A 248 -16.46 -18.46 -8.51
CA ARG A 248 -16.95 -19.50 -7.57
C ARG A 248 -18.39 -19.31 -7.13
N SER A 249 -18.89 -18.09 -7.15
CA SER A 249 -20.33 -17.84 -6.91
C SER A 249 -21.21 -18.26 -8.09
N SER A 250 -20.65 -18.50 -9.28
CA SER A 250 -21.38 -18.90 -10.51
C SER A 250 -21.20 -20.38 -10.91
N ALA A 251 -20.24 -21.10 -10.31
CA ALA A 251 -19.98 -22.51 -10.62
C ALA A 251 -20.23 -23.38 -9.40
N GLY A 252 -21.41 -24.01 -9.37
CA GLY A 252 -21.73 -25.09 -8.44
C GLY A 252 -20.72 -26.24 -8.58
N THR A 253 -20.28 -26.75 -7.44
CA THR A 253 -19.46 -27.93 -7.18
C THR A 253 -19.49 -29.03 -8.23
N SER A 254 -18.30 -29.43 -8.69
CA SER A 254 -18.02 -30.80 -9.13
C SER A 254 -16.59 -31.15 -8.74
N SER A 255 -16.46 -31.99 -7.72
CA SER A 255 -15.21 -32.64 -7.34
C SER A 255 -14.87 -33.74 -8.33
N VAL A 256 -13.72 -33.66 -9.00
CA VAL A 256 -13.11 -34.82 -9.68
C VAL A 256 -11.78 -35.10 -9.00
N SER A 257 -11.75 -36.23 -8.32
CA SER A 257 -10.54 -36.90 -7.81
C SER A 257 -9.91 -37.69 -8.95
N VAL A 258 -8.63 -37.49 -9.20
CA VAL A 258 -7.81 -38.41 -10.02
C VAL A 258 -6.67 -38.92 -9.17
N ARG A 259 -6.52 -40.25 -9.16
CA ARG A 259 -5.50 -41.06 -8.48
C ARG A 259 -4.11 -40.81 -9.04
#